data_66c43b37ece14fd26ad4e256d4fe9516
#
_entry.id   66c43b37ece14fd26ad4e256d4fe9516
#
_cell.length_a   1.000
_cell.length_b   1.000
_cell.length_c   1.000
_cell.angle_alpha   90.00
_cell.angle_beta   90.00
_cell.angle_gamma   90.00
#
_symmetry.space_group_name_H-M   'P 1'
#
loop_
_entity.id
_entity.type
_entity.pdbx_description
1 polymer ?
#
loop_
_entity_poly.entity_id
_entity_poly.type
_entity_poly.pdbx_seq_one_letter_code
_entity_poly.pdbx_strand_id
1 'polypeptide(L)'
;MTILYATVDDLLESARGSLERIDPLEARSRVVAGALIVDIRPTWQRELDGEIPGSVIVERNHLEWRLHPASGASLPLAAQGQEWIVVCTEGYTSSLAASSLVSLGLRACDIVGGIHAWRAAGLPVFAGPSPVESVVGAMDQS
;
A
#
# COMPACT_ATOMS: atom_id res chain seq x y z
N MET A 1 -12.57 4.22 26.47
CA MET A 1 -11.69 3.15 27.03
C MET A 1 -10.64 2.76 26.00
N THR A 2 -9.40 2.67 26.43
CA THR A 2 -8.31 2.29 25.53
C THR A 2 -8.22 0.76 25.43
N ILE A 3 -8.17 0.24 24.21
CA ILE A 3 -7.95 -1.19 23.98
C ILE A 3 -6.44 -1.42 23.97
N LEU A 4 -5.98 -2.36 24.79
CA LEU A 4 -4.57 -2.73 24.86
C LEU A 4 -4.39 -4.14 24.30
N TYR A 5 -3.31 -4.33 23.54
CA TYR A 5 -2.94 -5.63 22.99
C TYR A 5 -1.68 -6.13 23.69
N ALA A 6 -1.65 -7.42 24.00
CA ALA A 6 -0.53 -8.03 24.71
C ALA A 6 0.72 -8.10 23.82
N THR A 7 0.55 -8.29 22.51
CA THR A 7 1.66 -8.45 21.57
C THR A 7 1.38 -7.67 20.29
N VAL A 8 2.44 -7.45 19.50
CA VAL A 8 2.28 -6.87 18.17
C VAL A 8 1.46 -7.79 17.25
N ASP A 9 1.56 -9.10 17.47
CA ASP A 9 0.77 -10.06 16.71
C ASP A 9 -0.72 -9.92 17.00
N ASP A 10 -1.08 -9.64 18.23
CA ASP A 10 -2.49 -9.39 18.59
C ASP A 10 -3.01 -8.12 17.93
N LEU A 11 -2.20 -7.06 17.88
CA LEU A 11 -2.56 -5.84 17.17
C LEU A 11 -2.77 -6.11 15.69
N LEU A 12 -1.86 -6.88 15.10
CA LEU A 12 -1.92 -7.23 13.69
C LEU A 12 -3.17 -8.07 13.38
N GLU A 13 -3.47 -9.06 14.22
CA GLU A 13 -4.66 -9.90 14.05
C GLU A 13 -5.93 -9.06 14.12
N SER A 14 -6.00 -8.11 15.05
CA SER A 14 -7.13 -7.20 15.16
C SER A 14 -7.31 -6.35 13.91
N ALA A 15 -6.22 -5.82 13.37
CA ALA A 15 -6.26 -5.03 12.14
C ALA A 15 -6.77 -5.88 10.96
N ARG A 16 -6.31 -7.12 10.86
CA ARG A 16 -6.69 -8.04 9.79
C ARG A 16 -8.13 -8.52 9.89
N GLY A 17 -8.74 -8.44 11.07
CA GLY A 17 -10.10 -8.92 11.31
C GLY A 17 -11.17 -8.18 10.51
N SER A 18 -10.93 -6.93 10.15
CA SER A 18 -11.84 -6.11 9.35
C SER A 18 -11.28 -5.76 7.98
N LEU A 19 -10.20 -6.44 7.57
CA LEU A 19 -9.45 -6.10 6.39
C LEU A 19 -9.49 -7.25 5.40
N GLU A 20 -9.76 -6.93 4.13
CA GLU A 20 -9.55 -7.88 3.04
C GLU A 20 -8.05 -7.96 2.76
N ARG A 21 -7.55 -9.18 2.55
CA ARG A 21 -6.17 -9.41 2.16
C ARG A 21 -6.16 -10.23 0.89
N ILE A 22 -5.33 -9.83 -0.07
CA ILE A 22 -5.31 -10.45 -1.40
C ILE A 22 -3.91 -10.92 -1.76
N ASP A 23 -3.83 -11.96 -2.59
CA ASP A 23 -2.55 -12.43 -3.09
C ASP A 23 -2.06 -11.53 -4.25
N PRO A 24 -0.79 -11.67 -4.67
CA PRO A 24 -0.23 -10.83 -5.73
C PRO A 24 -0.96 -10.91 -7.06
N LEU A 25 -1.46 -12.09 -7.45
CA LEU A 25 -2.17 -12.25 -8.72
C LEU A 25 -3.51 -11.52 -8.71
N GLU A 26 -4.23 -11.59 -7.59
CA GLU A 26 -5.47 -10.84 -7.41
C GLU A 26 -5.21 -9.35 -7.41
N ALA A 27 -4.11 -8.91 -6.76
CA ALA A 27 -3.73 -7.50 -6.76
C ALA A 27 -3.51 -7.00 -8.18
N ARG A 28 -2.77 -7.74 -8.99
CA ARG A 28 -2.54 -7.39 -10.39
C ARG A 28 -3.85 -7.30 -11.17
N SER A 29 -4.75 -8.24 -10.97
CA SER A 29 -6.06 -8.25 -11.62
C SER A 29 -6.87 -7.01 -11.27
N ARG A 30 -6.86 -6.60 -9.99
CA ARG A 30 -7.57 -5.40 -9.54
C ARG A 30 -6.97 -4.11 -10.10
N VAL A 31 -5.66 -4.07 -10.26
CA VAL A 31 -4.99 -2.91 -10.89
C VAL A 31 -5.45 -2.75 -12.33
N VAL A 32 -5.58 -3.84 -13.07
CA VAL A 32 -6.12 -3.82 -14.43
C VAL A 32 -7.55 -3.26 -14.44
N ALA A 33 -8.32 -3.53 -13.39
CA ALA A 33 -9.69 -3.05 -13.23
C ALA A 33 -9.79 -1.63 -12.63
N GLY A 34 -8.67 -0.97 -12.32
CA GLY A 34 -8.66 0.42 -11.87
C GLY A 34 -8.16 0.67 -10.44
N ALA A 35 -7.84 -0.38 -9.68
CA ALA A 35 -7.24 -0.19 -8.36
C ALA A 35 -5.81 0.36 -8.49
N LEU A 36 -5.34 1.04 -7.46
CA LEU A 36 -3.97 1.55 -7.39
C LEU A 36 -3.23 0.87 -6.25
N ILE A 37 -2.00 0.45 -6.52
CA ILE A 37 -1.10 -0.05 -5.47
C ILE A 37 -0.38 1.15 -4.86
N VAL A 38 -0.39 1.25 -3.53
CA VAL A 38 0.40 2.23 -2.79
C VAL A 38 1.49 1.52 -2.01
N ASP A 39 2.73 1.93 -2.24
CA ASP A 39 3.92 1.36 -1.61
C ASP A 39 4.34 2.24 -0.45
N ILE A 40 4.28 1.68 0.76
CA ILE A 40 4.55 2.42 1.99
C ILE A 40 5.95 2.18 2.56
N ARG A 41 6.79 1.45 1.82
CA ARG A 41 8.13 1.09 2.29
C ARG A 41 9.07 2.29 2.30
N PRO A 42 10.02 2.31 3.25
CA PRO A 42 11.09 3.32 3.22
C PRO A 42 12.02 3.10 2.03
N THR A 43 12.76 4.14 1.68
CA THR A 43 13.66 4.15 0.52
C THR A 43 14.60 2.95 0.47
N TRP A 44 15.24 2.60 1.59
CA TRP A 44 16.22 1.52 1.58
C TRP A 44 15.62 0.15 1.25
N GLN A 45 14.36 -0.09 1.66
CA GLN A 45 13.67 -1.34 1.31
C GLN A 45 13.31 -1.38 -0.18
N ARG A 46 12.85 -0.26 -0.73
CA ARG A 46 12.52 -0.17 -2.16
C ARG A 46 13.78 -0.30 -3.02
N GLU A 47 14.89 0.25 -2.57
CA GLU A 47 16.17 0.10 -3.24
C GLU A 47 16.61 -1.36 -3.26
N LEU A 48 16.45 -2.07 -2.15
CA LEU A 48 16.86 -3.47 -2.02
C LEU A 48 16.02 -4.42 -2.87
N ASP A 49 14.71 -4.28 -2.83
CA ASP A 49 13.78 -5.28 -3.40
C ASP A 49 13.07 -4.81 -4.68
N GLY A 50 13.30 -3.58 -5.10
CA GLY A 50 12.62 -3.03 -6.27
C GLY A 50 11.22 -2.52 -5.97
N GLU A 51 10.57 -2.00 -7.00
CA GLU A 51 9.26 -1.34 -6.90
C GLU A 51 8.30 -1.89 -7.94
N ILE A 52 7.02 -1.91 -7.63
CA ILE A 52 5.99 -2.43 -8.54
C ILE A 52 5.66 -1.37 -9.58
N PRO A 53 5.67 -1.72 -10.90
CA PRO A 53 5.27 -0.79 -11.94
C PRO A 53 3.88 -0.22 -11.69
N GLY A 54 3.70 1.08 -11.87
CA GLY A 54 2.43 1.76 -11.66
C GLY A 54 2.06 2.01 -10.21
N SER A 55 2.85 1.54 -9.23
CA SER A 55 2.58 1.82 -7.83
C SER A 55 2.87 3.29 -7.50
N VAL A 56 2.11 3.80 -6.52
CA VAL A 56 2.28 5.15 -6.00
C VAL A 56 3.13 5.07 -4.74
N ILE A 57 4.19 5.84 -4.67
CA ILE A 57 5.10 5.83 -3.52
C ILE A 57 4.63 6.87 -2.49
N VAL A 58 4.16 6.39 -1.35
CA VAL A 58 3.75 7.25 -0.22
C VAL A 58 4.28 6.64 1.07
N GLU A 59 5.11 7.37 1.78
CA GLU A 59 5.65 6.86 3.04
C GLU A 59 4.55 6.69 4.08
N ARG A 60 4.72 5.69 4.95
CA ARG A 60 3.71 5.32 5.94
C ARG A 60 3.30 6.50 6.84
N ASN A 61 4.24 7.39 7.17
CA ASN A 61 4.00 8.46 8.14
C ASN A 61 3.04 9.55 7.66
N HIS A 62 2.76 9.65 6.36
CA HIS A 62 1.78 10.62 5.86
C HIS A 62 0.72 9.99 4.95
N LEU A 63 0.61 8.67 4.97
CA LEU A 63 -0.29 7.91 4.09
C LEU A 63 -1.74 8.39 4.19
N GLU A 64 -2.27 8.52 5.40
CA GLU A 64 -3.69 8.88 5.60
C GLU A 64 -3.99 10.25 4.98
N TRP A 65 -3.11 11.23 5.18
CA TRP A 65 -3.30 12.57 4.64
C TRP A 65 -3.22 12.61 3.12
N ARG A 66 -2.33 11.80 2.55
CA ARG A 66 -2.13 11.80 1.09
C ARG A 66 -3.23 11.05 0.35
N LEU A 67 -3.92 10.11 0.99
CA LEU A 67 -4.95 9.30 0.35
C LEU A 67 -6.38 9.69 0.72
N HIS A 68 -6.60 10.42 1.81
CA HIS A 68 -7.94 10.83 2.20
C HIS A 68 -8.36 12.07 1.39
N PRO A 69 -9.40 11.98 0.54
CA PRO A 69 -9.76 13.08 -0.37
C PRO A 69 -10.07 14.40 0.33
N ALA A 70 -10.56 14.35 1.56
CA ALA A 70 -10.96 15.54 2.34
C ALA A 70 -9.88 16.06 3.27
N SER A 71 -8.65 15.55 3.20
CA SER A 71 -7.59 15.93 4.15
C SER A 71 -7.03 17.33 3.94
N GLY A 72 -7.19 17.89 2.77
CA GLY A 72 -6.53 19.13 2.38
C GLY A 72 -5.10 18.94 1.87
N ALA A 73 -4.58 17.70 1.93
CA ALA A 73 -3.22 17.34 1.51
C ALA A 73 -3.19 16.13 0.59
N SER A 74 -4.33 15.75 0.03
CA SER A 74 -4.44 14.54 -0.78
C SER A 74 -3.73 14.67 -2.12
N LEU A 75 -3.25 13.53 -2.61
CA LEU A 75 -2.71 13.44 -3.97
C LEU A 75 -3.85 13.59 -5.00
N PRO A 76 -3.54 14.10 -6.20
CA PRO A 76 -4.54 14.14 -7.27
C PRO A 76 -5.14 12.78 -7.60
N LEU A 77 -4.37 11.68 -7.41
CA LEU A 77 -4.84 10.31 -7.62
C LEU A 77 -5.82 9.84 -6.54
N ALA A 78 -5.87 10.51 -5.39
CA ALA A 78 -6.70 10.10 -4.27
C ALA A 78 -8.14 10.61 -4.45
N ALA A 79 -8.80 10.08 -5.47
CA ALA A 79 -10.18 10.43 -5.79
C ALA A 79 -11.16 9.71 -4.87
N GLN A 80 -12.35 10.28 -4.77
CA GLN A 80 -13.47 9.66 -4.03
C GLN A 80 -13.76 8.28 -4.64
N GLY A 81 -13.81 7.26 -3.79
CA GLY A 81 -14.13 5.90 -4.24
C GLY A 81 -12.97 5.11 -4.83
N GLN A 82 -11.76 5.69 -4.88
CA GLN A 82 -10.59 4.97 -5.37
C GLN A 82 -10.29 3.77 -4.48
N GLU A 83 -10.03 2.61 -5.10
CA GLU A 83 -9.58 1.42 -4.39
C GLU A 83 -8.06 1.42 -4.27
N TRP A 84 -7.57 1.20 -3.05
CA TRP A 84 -6.15 1.18 -2.73
C TRP A 84 -5.69 -0.20 -2.29
N ILE A 85 -4.56 -0.65 -2.82
CA ILE A 85 -3.92 -1.90 -2.43
C ILE A 85 -2.58 -1.54 -1.80
N VAL A 86 -2.45 -1.74 -0.50
CA VAL A 86 -1.24 -1.36 0.25
C VAL A 86 -0.21 -2.48 0.17
N VAL A 87 1.04 -2.13 -0.15
CA VAL A 87 2.14 -3.10 -0.19
C VAL A 87 3.28 -2.65 0.72
N CYS A 88 3.85 -3.61 1.44
CA CYS A 88 5.10 -3.45 2.17
C CYS A 88 6.03 -4.60 1.81
N THR A 89 7.06 -4.88 2.62
CA THR A 89 8.05 -5.91 2.28
C THR A 89 7.50 -7.32 2.43
N GLU A 90 6.92 -7.64 3.60
CA GLU A 90 6.49 -9.00 3.94
C GLU A 90 5.00 -9.11 4.27
N GLY A 91 4.26 -8.02 4.24
CA GLY A 91 2.83 -8.04 4.49
C GLY A 91 2.42 -7.84 5.95
N TYR A 92 3.28 -7.28 6.80
CA TYR A 92 2.93 -6.98 8.19
C TYR A 92 2.43 -5.56 8.37
N THR A 93 3.28 -4.57 8.19
CA THR A 93 2.89 -3.16 8.37
C THR A 93 1.82 -2.72 7.37
N SER A 94 1.75 -3.35 6.20
CA SER A 94 0.69 -3.03 5.23
C SER A 94 -0.71 -3.32 5.77
N SER A 95 -0.85 -4.34 6.61
CA SER A 95 -2.15 -4.64 7.25
C SER A 95 -2.56 -3.53 8.21
N LEU A 96 -1.62 -3.01 9.02
CA LEU A 96 -1.91 -1.89 9.92
C LEU A 96 -2.27 -0.64 9.13
N ALA A 97 -1.53 -0.36 8.06
CA ALA A 97 -1.75 0.80 7.21
C ALA A 97 -3.12 0.72 6.50
N ALA A 98 -3.43 -0.42 5.89
CA ALA A 98 -4.70 -0.60 5.21
C ALA A 98 -5.88 -0.52 6.18
N SER A 99 -5.73 -1.07 7.38
CA SER A 99 -6.75 -0.97 8.43
C SER A 99 -7.03 0.48 8.81
N SER A 100 -5.98 1.30 8.91
CA SER A 100 -6.12 2.74 9.16
C SER A 100 -6.94 3.42 8.06
N LEU A 101 -6.68 3.08 6.79
CA LEU A 101 -7.42 3.64 5.66
C LEU A 101 -8.90 3.20 5.69
N VAL A 102 -9.17 1.94 6.01
CA VAL A 102 -10.54 1.44 6.16
C VAL A 102 -11.28 2.20 7.26
N SER A 103 -10.60 2.53 8.36
CA SER A 103 -11.18 3.31 9.45
C SER A 103 -11.56 4.73 9.01
N LEU A 104 -10.97 5.23 7.93
CA LEU A 104 -11.32 6.52 7.34
C LEU A 104 -12.43 6.40 6.28
N GLY A 105 -12.99 5.21 6.09
CA GLY A 105 -14.01 4.97 5.08
C GLY A 105 -13.47 4.76 3.67
N LEU A 106 -12.16 4.59 3.52
CA LEU A 106 -11.56 4.35 2.20
C LEU A 106 -11.62 2.87 1.83
N ARG A 107 -11.63 2.60 0.52
CA ARG A 107 -11.56 1.24 0.01
C ARG A 107 -10.10 0.81 0.00
N ALA A 108 -9.71 -0.06 0.92
CA ALA A 108 -8.32 -0.48 1.05
C ALA A 108 -8.21 -1.95 1.43
N CYS A 109 -7.19 -2.59 0.91
CA CYS A 109 -6.77 -3.94 1.24
C CYS A 109 -5.24 -3.97 1.21
N ASP A 110 -4.63 -5.11 1.54
CA ASP A 110 -3.18 -5.25 1.45
C ASP A 110 -2.79 -6.57 0.78
N ILE A 111 -1.53 -6.65 0.35
CA ILE A 111 -1.01 -7.83 -0.35
C ILE A 111 -0.39 -8.79 0.66
N VAL A 112 -0.92 -10.02 0.72
CA VAL A 112 -0.35 -11.10 1.53
C VAL A 112 1.09 -11.35 1.07
N GLY A 113 2.04 -11.31 2.01
CA GLY A 113 3.45 -11.55 1.72
C GLY A 113 4.20 -10.38 1.09
N GLY A 114 3.53 -9.28 0.78
CA GLY A 114 4.15 -8.06 0.31
C GLY A 114 4.94 -8.20 -0.98
N ILE A 115 6.00 -7.39 -1.13
CA ILE A 115 6.85 -7.40 -2.32
C ILE A 115 7.56 -8.75 -2.50
N HIS A 116 7.89 -9.45 -1.40
CA HIS A 116 8.52 -10.77 -1.50
C HIS A 116 7.59 -11.77 -2.21
N ALA A 117 6.30 -11.79 -1.86
CA ALA A 117 5.33 -12.66 -2.52
C ALA A 117 5.05 -12.23 -3.96
N TRP A 118 5.02 -10.92 -4.22
CA TRP A 118 4.86 -10.38 -5.57
C TRP A 118 5.98 -10.86 -6.49
N ARG A 119 7.23 -10.77 -6.04
CA ARG A 119 8.38 -11.25 -6.80
C ARG A 119 8.37 -12.77 -6.95
N ALA A 120 8.03 -13.50 -5.90
CA ALA A 120 7.94 -14.96 -5.94
C ALA A 120 6.89 -15.45 -6.92
N ALA A 121 5.85 -14.66 -7.17
CA ALA A 121 4.82 -14.95 -8.17
C ALA A 121 5.27 -14.65 -9.60
N GLY A 122 6.48 -14.14 -9.79
CA GLY A 122 7.03 -13.82 -11.10
C GLY A 122 6.51 -12.52 -11.69
N LEU A 123 5.89 -11.67 -10.88
CA LEU A 123 5.36 -10.39 -11.34
C LEU A 123 6.45 -9.32 -11.47
N PRO A 124 6.28 -8.33 -12.34
CA PRO A 124 7.37 -7.40 -12.67
C PRO A 124 7.69 -6.43 -11.55
N VAL A 125 8.98 -6.08 -11.42
CA VAL A 125 9.47 -5.01 -10.55
C VAL A 125 10.44 -4.13 -11.33
N PHE A 126 10.53 -2.87 -10.91
CA PHE A 126 11.54 -1.92 -11.39
C PHE A 126 12.62 -1.73 -10.34
N ALA A 127 13.84 -1.45 -10.79
CA ALA A 127 14.89 -1.04 -9.87
C ALA A 127 14.52 0.35 -9.29
N GLY A 128 14.55 0.44 -7.94
CA GLY A 128 14.29 1.70 -7.22
C GLY A 128 15.57 2.36 -6.73
N PRO A 129 15.45 3.43 -5.93
CA PRO A 129 14.20 3.97 -5.45
C PRO A 129 13.67 5.14 -6.28
N SER A 130 12.37 5.18 -6.46
CA SER A 130 11.67 6.36 -7.01
C SER A 130 11.44 7.39 -5.92
N PRO A 131 11.31 8.67 -6.26
CA PRO A 131 10.95 9.69 -5.27
C PRO A 131 9.60 9.41 -4.62
N VAL A 132 9.44 9.89 -3.39
CA VAL A 132 8.16 9.81 -2.69
C VAL A 132 7.08 10.57 -3.47
N GLU A 133 5.86 10.01 -3.47
CA GLU A 133 4.69 10.60 -4.13
C GLU A 133 4.81 10.64 -5.65
N SER A 134 5.58 9.71 -6.20
CA SER A 134 5.66 9.50 -7.63
C SER A 134 4.99 8.18 -8.01
N VAL A 135 4.71 8.03 -9.30
CA VAL A 135 4.19 6.77 -9.87
C VAL A 135 5.35 6.06 -10.53
N VAL A 136 5.59 4.82 -10.11
CA VAL A 136 6.71 4.01 -10.62
C VAL A 136 6.51 3.68 -12.09
N GLY A 137 7.53 3.96 -12.89
CA GLY A 137 7.48 3.68 -14.32
C GLY A 137 6.73 4.72 -15.13
N ALA A 138 6.21 5.78 -14.49
CA ALA A 138 5.60 6.88 -15.22
C ALA A 138 6.68 7.68 -15.96
N MET A 139 6.34 8.16 -17.14
CA MET A 139 7.24 9.05 -17.86
C MET A 139 7.31 10.39 -17.14
N ASP A 140 8.50 10.98 -17.12
CA ASP A 140 8.69 12.31 -16.59
C ASP A 140 7.90 13.31 -17.44
N GLN A 141 7.06 14.09 -16.78
CA GLN A 141 6.22 15.10 -17.43
C GLN A 141 6.84 16.49 -17.36
N SER A 142 8.05 16.60 -16.86
CA SER A 142 8.72 17.89 -16.72
C SER A 142 9.01 18.55 -18.06
#